data_36d96313c31acd01b1fb38af380b645d
#
_entry.id   36d96313c31acd01b1fb38af380b645d
#
_cell.length_a   1.000
_cell.length_b   1.000
_cell.length_c   1.000
_cell.angle_alpha   90.00
_cell.angle_beta   90.00
_cell.angle_gamma   90.00
#
_symmetry.space_group_name_H-M   'P 1'
#
loop_
_entity.id
_entity.type
_entity.pdbx_description
1 polymer ?
#
loop_
_entity_poly.entity_id
_entity_poly.type
_entity_poly.pdbx_seq_one_letter_code
_entity_poly.pdbx_strand_id
1 'polypeptide(L)'
;MAETTKAPRKRKPGRPPKAAAAKAAINDMPPTEELVSMYRDMLLIRRFEEKAGQLYGMGQIGGFCHLYIGQEAVVVGLQSVSKPGDTVVTSYRDHGHMLACGMEADGVMAELTGR
;
A
#
# COMPACT_ATOMS: atom_id res chain seq x y z
N MET A 1 13.45 7.37 -56.29
CA MET A 1 13.24 8.07 -54.98
C MET A 1 11.87 7.66 -54.45
N ALA A 2 11.84 6.85 -53.36
CA ALA A 2 10.59 6.36 -52.80
C ALA A 2 10.18 7.26 -51.63
N GLU A 3 9.03 7.91 -51.80
CA GLU A 3 8.46 8.82 -50.79
C GLU A 3 7.76 7.99 -49.70
N THR A 4 8.34 7.99 -48.49
CA THR A 4 7.83 7.25 -47.35
C THR A 4 6.72 8.05 -46.70
N THR A 5 5.48 7.80 -47.04
CA THR A 5 4.29 8.42 -46.41
C THR A 5 4.11 7.90 -44.98
N LYS A 6 4.45 8.74 -44.03
CA LYS A 6 4.35 8.45 -42.56
C LYS A 6 2.88 8.44 -42.14
N ALA A 7 2.37 7.30 -41.71
CA ALA A 7 0.99 7.15 -41.24
C ALA A 7 0.69 8.10 -40.04
N PRO A 8 -0.53 8.68 -39.96
CA PRO A 8 -0.89 9.61 -38.89
C PRO A 8 -0.90 8.93 -37.51
N ARG A 9 -0.15 9.50 -36.56
CA ARG A 9 -0.14 9.05 -35.18
C ARG A 9 -1.54 9.19 -34.56
N LYS A 10 -2.17 8.08 -34.17
CA LYS A 10 -3.42 8.08 -33.36
C LYS A 10 -3.17 8.86 -32.07
N ARG A 11 -3.91 9.96 -31.86
CA ARG A 11 -3.88 10.71 -30.60
C ARG A 11 -4.36 9.80 -29.48
N LYS A 12 -3.59 9.72 -28.38
CA LYS A 12 -4.03 9.04 -27.16
C LYS A 12 -5.29 9.75 -26.65
N PRO A 13 -6.31 9.00 -26.16
CA PRO A 13 -7.50 9.63 -25.57
C PRO A 13 -7.07 10.57 -24.44
N GLY A 14 -7.61 11.79 -24.46
CA GLY A 14 -7.35 12.79 -23.43
C GLY A 14 -7.83 12.32 -22.05
N ARG A 15 -7.16 12.77 -20.99
CA ARG A 15 -7.58 12.51 -19.61
C ARG A 15 -9.05 12.97 -19.44
N PRO A 16 -9.95 12.11 -18.90
CA PRO A 16 -11.35 12.50 -18.70
C PRO A 16 -11.47 13.73 -17.77
N PRO A 17 -12.52 14.54 -17.90
CA PRO A 17 -12.76 15.67 -17.02
C PRO A 17 -12.79 15.23 -15.56
N LYS A 18 -12.21 16.03 -14.65
CA LYS A 18 -12.08 15.72 -13.22
C LYS A 18 -13.41 15.29 -12.55
N ALA A 19 -14.53 15.89 -12.97
CA ALA A 19 -15.87 15.52 -12.48
C ALA A 19 -16.35 14.14 -12.99
N ALA A 20 -16.03 13.77 -14.22
CA ALA A 20 -16.39 12.46 -14.78
C ALA A 20 -15.53 11.34 -14.15
N ALA A 21 -14.24 11.60 -13.90
CA ALA A 21 -13.35 10.69 -13.19
C ALA A 21 -13.80 10.47 -11.72
N ALA A 22 -14.27 11.54 -11.05
CA ALA A 22 -14.81 11.43 -9.69
C ALA A 22 -16.10 10.60 -9.63
N LYS A 23 -17.01 10.79 -10.60
CA LYS A 23 -18.26 9.98 -10.68
C LYS A 23 -17.99 8.51 -11.01
N ALA A 24 -17.05 8.22 -11.91
CA ALA A 24 -16.62 6.84 -12.19
C ALA A 24 -16.02 6.17 -10.96
N ALA A 25 -15.14 6.88 -10.23
CA ALA A 25 -14.53 6.37 -8.99
C ALA A 25 -15.58 6.06 -7.89
N ILE A 26 -16.68 6.82 -7.80
CA ILE A 26 -17.76 6.54 -6.84
C ILE A 26 -18.55 5.27 -7.23
N ASN A 27 -18.74 5.02 -8.54
CA ASN A 27 -19.44 3.84 -9.02
C ASN A 27 -18.62 2.55 -8.90
N ASP A 28 -17.29 2.65 -8.79
CA ASP A 28 -16.35 1.53 -8.63
C ASP A 28 -15.90 1.33 -7.17
N MET A 29 -16.61 1.92 -6.21
CA MET A 29 -16.28 1.73 -4.78
C MET A 29 -16.54 0.29 -4.34
N PRO A 30 -15.61 -0.32 -3.58
CA PRO A 30 -15.82 -1.63 -2.99
C PRO A 30 -17.05 -1.65 -2.06
N PRO A 31 -17.62 -2.84 -1.78
CA PRO A 31 -18.68 -2.98 -0.77
C PRO A 31 -18.27 -2.40 0.59
N THR A 32 -19.25 -1.91 1.34
CA THR A 32 -18.99 -1.28 2.66
C THR A 32 -18.21 -2.19 3.61
N GLU A 33 -18.48 -3.49 3.59
CA GLU A 33 -17.78 -4.46 4.44
C GLU A 33 -16.29 -4.55 4.09
N GLU A 34 -15.95 -4.52 2.82
CA GLU A 34 -14.57 -4.50 2.34
C GLU A 34 -13.86 -3.20 2.73
N LEU A 35 -14.53 -2.05 2.58
CA LEU A 35 -14.01 -0.77 3.03
C LEU A 35 -13.75 -0.73 4.55
N VAL A 36 -14.62 -1.34 5.34
CA VAL A 36 -14.44 -1.47 6.79
C VAL A 36 -13.25 -2.38 7.11
N SER A 37 -13.07 -3.47 6.37
CA SER A 37 -11.89 -4.33 6.51
C SER A 37 -10.62 -3.58 6.19
N MET A 38 -10.55 -2.93 5.05
CA MET A 38 -9.40 -2.10 4.65
C MET A 38 -9.09 -1.02 5.71
N TYR A 39 -10.11 -0.38 6.27
CA TYR A 39 -9.92 0.61 7.34
C TYR A 39 -9.32 -0.01 8.61
N ARG A 40 -9.76 -1.21 9.00
CA ARG A 40 -9.19 -1.94 10.15
C ARG A 40 -7.72 -2.28 9.93
N ASP A 41 -7.37 -2.73 8.72
CA ASP A 41 -5.99 -3.07 8.37
C ASP A 41 -5.10 -1.82 8.40
N MET A 42 -5.57 -0.71 7.83
CA MET A 42 -4.86 0.58 7.92
C MET A 42 -4.70 1.05 9.37
N LEU A 43 -5.72 0.87 10.21
CA LEU A 43 -5.67 1.25 11.62
C LEU A 43 -4.71 0.36 12.40
N LEU A 44 -4.69 -0.95 12.13
CA LEU A 44 -3.72 -1.88 12.73
C LEU A 44 -2.30 -1.45 12.41
N ILE A 45 -1.99 -1.23 11.13
CA ILE A 45 -0.66 -0.77 10.69
C ILE A 45 -0.31 0.54 11.40
N ARG A 46 -1.20 1.52 11.43
CA ARG A 46 -0.96 2.81 12.11
C ARG A 46 -0.60 2.62 13.58
N ARG A 47 -1.38 1.84 14.32
CA ARG A 47 -1.17 1.61 15.76
C ARG A 47 0.11 0.84 16.03
N PHE A 48 0.42 -0.14 15.18
CA PHE A 48 1.68 -0.86 15.23
C PHE A 48 2.87 0.08 15.04
N GLU A 49 2.84 0.92 14.01
CA GLU A 49 3.92 1.86 13.69
C GLU A 49 4.11 2.93 14.77
N GLU A 50 3.03 3.44 15.35
CA GLU A 50 3.09 4.35 16.50
C GLU A 50 3.80 3.68 17.67
N LYS A 51 3.52 2.39 17.92
CA LYS A 51 4.19 1.62 18.98
C LYS A 51 5.64 1.33 18.65
N ALA A 52 5.95 0.96 17.41
CA ALA A 52 7.33 0.76 16.95
C ALA A 52 8.14 2.05 17.10
N GLY A 53 7.58 3.20 16.76
CA GLY A 53 8.22 4.50 16.95
C GLY A 53 8.51 4.82 18.41
N GLN A 54 7.61 4.47 19.34
CA GLN A 54 7.85 4.62 20.78
C GLN A 54 8.99 3.71 21.25
N LEU A 55 9.00 2.43 20.85
CA LEU A 55 10.05 1.47 21.22
C LEU A 55 11.40 1.87 20.64
N TYR A 56 11.42 2.39 19.42
CA TYR A 56 12.62 2.96 18.80
C TYR A 56 13.16 4.15 19.62
N GLY A 57 12.30 5.09 20.01
CA GLY A 57 12.67 6.22 20.87
C GLY A 57 13.20 5.80 22.25
N MET A 58 12.80 4.63 22.76
CA MET A 58 13.31 4.04 24.00
C MET A 58 14.57 3.18 23.80
N GLY A 59 15.11 3.10 22.58
CA GLY A 59 16.31 2.32 22.26
C GLY A 59 16.10 0.80 22.27
N GLN A 60 14.85 0.33 22.18
CA GLN A 60 14.53 -1.10 22.15
C GLN A 60 14.56 -1.70 20.74
N ILE A 61 14.60 -0.88 19.72
CA ILE A 61 14.78 -1.27 18.31
C ILE A 61 16.13 -0.73 17.86
N GLY A 62 17.01 -1.62 17.38
CA GLY A 62 18.34 -1.28 16.89
C GLY A 62 18.33 -0.79 15.45
N GLY A 63 19.42 -0.11 15.05
CA GLY A 63 19.58 0.37 13.68
C GLY A 63 18.64 1.53 13.32
N PHE A 64 18.22 1.59 12.05
CA PHE A 64 17.27 2.58 11.56
C PHE A 64 15.88 1.97 11.46
N CYS A 65 14.88 2.56 12.13
CA CYS A 65 13.49 2.18 12.04
C CYS A 65 12.73 3.17 11.15
N HIS A 66 12.38 2.74 9.95
CA HIS A 66 11.62 3.56 9.01
C HIS A 66 10.14 3.20 9.07
N LEU A 67 9.35 4.06 9.71
CA LEU A 67 7.93 3.84 9.92
C LEU A 67 7.11 3.92 8.63
N TYR A 68 6.05 3.12 8.55
CA TYR A 68 5.09 3.09 7.44
C TYR A 68 3.99 4.16 7.56
N ILE A 69 4.03 5.00 8.61
CA ILE A 69 3.04 6.03 8.90
C ILE A 69 2.82 6.95 7.68
N GLY A 70 1.55 7.09 7.29
CA GLY A 70 1.12 7.89 6.15
C GLY A 70 1.04 7.14 4.82
N GLN A 71 1.40 5.86 4.77
CA GLN A 71 1.39 5.02 3.57
C GLN A 71 0.47 3.79 3.71
N GLU A 72 -0.31 3.70 4.76
CA GLU A 72 -1.15 2.54 5.08
C GLU A 72 -2.11 2.19 3.93
N ALA A 73 -2.74 3.20 3.33
CA ALA A 73 -3.65 3.00 2.20
C ALA A 73 -2.95 2.43 0.95
N VAL A 74 -1.65 2.65 0.79
CA VAL A 74 -0.88 2.13 -0.34
C VAL A 74 -0.78 0.61 -0.24
N VAL A 75 -0.30 0.10 0.89
CA VAL A 75 -0.10 -1.34 1.05
C VAL A 75 -1.43 -2.08 1.16
N VAL A 76 -2.42 -1.54 1.88
CA VAL A 76 -3.74 -2.16 1.99
C VAL A 76 -4.44 -2.20 0.63
N GLY A 77 -4.35 -1.13 -0.16
CA GLY A 77 -4.90 -1.11 -1.52
C GLY A 77 -4.18 -2.07 -2.48
N LEU A 78 -2.87 -2.26 -2.36
CA LEU A 78 -2.15 -3.29 -3.13
C LEU A 78 -2.56 -4.70 -2.70
N GLN A 79 -2.66 -4.93 -1.40
CA GLN A 79 -3.02 -6.23 -0.87
C GLN A 79 -4.46 -6.63 -1.23
N SER A 80 -5.40 -5.69 -1.32
CA SER A 80 -6.79 -5.98 -1.68
C SER A 80 -6.96 -6.54 -3.10
N VAL A 81 -6.02 -6.30 -3.99
CA VAL A 81 -6.04 -6.82 -5.37
C VAL A 81 -5.10 -8.02 -5.57
N SER A 82 -4.30 -8.37 -4.56
CA SER A 82 -3.40 -9.52 -4.58
C SER A 82 -4.19 -10.82 -4.48
N LYS A 83 -3.68 -11.88 -5.11
CA LYS A 83 -4.32 -13.19 -5.17
C LYS A 83 -3.52 -14.22 -4.36
N PRO A 84 -4.14 -15.29 -3.88
CA PRO A 84 -3.42 -16.39 -3.26
C PRO A 84 -2.32 -16.92 -4.18
N GLY A 85 -1.08 -16.95 -3.70
CA GLY A 85 0.11 -17.34 -4.46
C GLY A 85 0.92 -16.17 -5.02
N ASP A 86 0.43 -14.93 -4.95
CA ASP A 86 1.23 -13.76 -5.26
C ASP A 86 2.31 -13.57 -4.18
N THR A 87 3.49 -13.10 -4.63
CA THR A 87 4.63 -12.87 -3.74
C THR A 87 4.92 -11.38 -3.65
N VAL A 88 5.05 -10.88 -2.42
CA VAL A 88 5.47 -9.50 -2.16
C VAL A 88 6.97 -9.50 -1.89
N VAL A 89 7.72 -8.68 -2.64
CA VAL A 89 9.14 -8.43 -2.41
C VAL A 89 9.32 -6.96 -2.08
N THR A 90 9.89 -6.68 -0.92
CA THR A 90 10.11 -5.32 -0.42
C THR A 90 11.52 -5.21 0.16
N SER A 91 12.04 -4.00 0.31
CA SER A 91 13.38 -3.73 0.86
C SER A 91 13.35 -2.61 1.89
N TYR A 92 12.16 -2.12 2.24
CA TYR A 92 12.06 -0.90 3.00
C TYR A 92 10.67 -0.72 3.63
N ARG A 93 10.60 -0.39 4.92
CA ARG A 93 9.37 -0.29 5.71
C ARG A 93 8.57 -1.59 5.71
N ASP A 94 9.27 -2.72 5.87
CA ASP A 94 8.74 -4.05 5.60
C ASP A 94 7.63 -4.46 6.57
N HIS A 95 7.66 -3.98 7.81
CA HIS A 95 6.64 -4.31 8.83
C HIS A 95 5.22 -3.91 8.40
N GLY A 96 5.02 -2.81 7.68
CA GLY A 96 3.71 -2.48 7.10
C GLY A 96 3.24 -3.51 6.06
N HIS A 97 4.16 -4.01 5.23
CA HIS A 97 3.87 -5.08 4.28
C HIS A 97 3.61 -6.42 4.96
N MET A 98 4.39 -6.76 6.01
CA MET A 98 4.22 -8.00 6.77
C MET A 98 2.81 -8.06 7.39
N LEU A 99 2.36 -6.97 8.02
CA LEU A 99 1.03 -6.87 8.60
C LEU A 99 -0.07 -6.97 7.53
N ALA A 100 0.08 -6.26 6.41
CA ALA A 100 -0.89 -6.31 5.32
C ALA A 100 -0.98 -7.71 4.68
N CYS A 101 0.11 -8.49 4.67
CA CYS A 101 0.13 -9.88 4.24
C CYS A 101 -0.42 -10.86 5.29
N GLY A 102 -0.90 -10.39 6.43
CA GLY A 102 -1.55 -11.20 7.46
C GLY A 102 -0.61 -11.79 8.50
N MET A 103 0.61 -11.27 8.64
CA MET A 103 1.47 -11.67 9.76
C MET A 103 0.95 -11.08 11.07
N GLU A 104 1.04 -11.86 12.15
CA GLU A 104 0.64 -11.43 13.48
C GLU A 104 1.54 -10.30 14.00
N ALA A 105 0.92 -9.28 14.61
CA ALA A 105 1.62 -8.06 15.02
C ALA A 105 2.69 -8.32 16.10
N ASP A 106 2.49 -9.28 16.97
CA ASP A 106 3.46 -9.68 18.01
C ASP A 106 4.72 -10.31 17.39
N GLY A 107 4.56 -11.15 16.35
CA GLY A 107 5.68 -11.72 15.60
C GLY A 107 6.50 -10.66 14.89
N VAL A 108 5.84 -9.70 14.24
CA VAL A 108 6.52 -8.58 13.57
C VAL A 108 7.23 -7.68 14.59
N MET A 109 6.63 -7.45 15.77
CA MET A 109 7.26 -6.66 16.83
C MET A 109 8.43 -7.40 17.47
N ALA A 110 8.35 -8.73 17.62
CA ALA A 110 9.45 -9.56 18.11
C ALA A 110 10.66 -9.46 17.17
N GLU A 111 10.44 -9.52 15.86
CA GLU A 111 11.50 -9.34 14.85
C GLU A 111 12.17 -7.97 15.00
N LEU A 112 11.39 -6.88 15.05
CA LEU A 112 11.91 -5.52 15.21
C LEU A 112 12.73 -5.31 16.48
N THR A 113 12.38 -6.02 17.57
CA THR A 113 13.08 -5.93 18.87
C THR A 113 14.18 -6.99 19.04
N GLY A 114 14.42 -7.82 18.02
CA GLY A 114 15.45 -8.86 18.03
C GLY A 114 15.13 -10.05 18.96
N ARG A 115 13.87 -10.45 19.03
CA ARG A 115 13.36 -11.51 19.90
C ARG A 115 12.72 -12.65 19.14
#